data_8a30ea8236d63b91644b347031c2d26f
#
_entry.id   8a30ea8236d63b91644b347031c2d26f
#
_cell.length_a   1.000
_cell.length_b   1.000
_cell.length_c   1.000
_cell.angle_alpha   90.00
_cell.angle_beta   90.00
_cell.angle_gamma   90.00
#
_symmetry.space_group_name_H-M   'P 1'
#
loop_
_entity.id
_entity.type
_entity.pdbx_description
1 polymer ?
#
loop_
_entity_poly.entity_id
_entity_poly.type
_entity_poly.pdbx_seq_one_letter_code
_entity_poly.pdbx_strand_id
1 'polypeptide(L)'
;KARAEGLAITHIFETHRNEDLVSGAPVLAEMTGAKVLHGPNADGEVAYAQTACEGDNYRIGQLEIRVMETPGHTFDHVVYALFDSEYPEKAVGVFTGDALFVGDVGRTDFYPDRKREVAGLLYDSLRKICDLGDQAIIYPAHGAGSVCGSGMAEREFSTVGHERCNNPGLQIQDREAFIDYKVGEN
;
A
#
# COMPACT_ATOMS: atom_id res chain seq x y z
N LYS A 1 23.65 2.39 -5.45
CA LYS A 1 23.36 1.24 -6.34
C LYS A 1 22.97 1.75 -7.73
N ALA A 2 21.87 2.50 -7.92
CA ALA A 2 21.42 2.97 -9.23
C ALA A 2 22.54 3.64 -10.07
N ARG A 3 23.28 4.59 -9.48
CA ARG A 3 24.41 5.25 -10.17
C ARG A 3 25.51 4.29 -10.63
N ALA A 4 25.81 3.27 -9.84
CA ALA A 4 26.81 2.26 -10.18
C ALA A 4 26.39 1.37 -11.36
N GLU A 5 25.09 1.28 -11.59
CA GLU A 5 24.47 0.53 -12.68
C GLU A 5 24.10 1.43 -13.89
N GLY A 6 24.46 2.73 -13.85
CA GLY A 6 24.13 3.69 -14.90
C GLY A 6 22.63 4.03 -15.01
N LEU A 7 21.86 3.78 -13.94
CA LEU A 7 20.43 4.02 -13.90
C LEU A 7 20.12 5.38 -13.26
N ALA A 8 19.10 6.08 -13.76
CA ALA A 8 18.55 7.29 -13.18
C ALA A 8 17.28 6.96 -12.36
N ILE A 9 17.16 7.57 -11.17
CA ILE A 9 15.92 7.54 -10.41
C ILE A 9 15.04 8.68 -10.94
N THR A 10 13.89 8.35 -11.50
CA THR A 10 12.98 9.31 -12.12
C THR A 10 11.71 9.57 -11.31
N HIS A 11 11.29 8.58 -10.51
CA HIS A 11 10.09 8.64 -9.68
C HIS A 11 10.36 8.04 -8.31
N ILE A 12 9.73 8.61 -7.31
CA ILE A 12 9.70 8.16 -5.92
C ILE A 12 8.23 8.04 -5.55
N PHE A 13 7.80 6.86 -5.12
CA PHE A 13 6.41 6.56 -4.80
C PHE A 13 6.27 6.38 -3.29
N GLU A 14 5.38 7.12 -2.67
CA GLU A 14 5.00 7.00 -1.27
C GLU A 14 3.58 6.43 -1.18
N THR A 15 3.38 5.39 -0.38
CA THR A 15 2.07 4.75 -0.23
C THR A 15 1.12 5.55 0.65
N HIS A 16 1.64 6.23 1.65
CA HIS A 16 0.89 7.04 2.58
C HIS A 16 1.85 7.89 3.42
N ARG A 17 1.30 8.82 4.20
CA ARG A 17 2.04 9.57 5.19
C ARG A 17 2.27 8.70 6.42
N ASN A 18 3.52 8.33 6.67
CA ASN A 18 3.91 7.55 7.82
C ASN A 18 4.04 8.41 9.07
N GLU A 19 3.50 7.91 10.21
CA GLU A 19 3.61 8.56 11.50
C GLU A 19 4.88 8.14 12.27
N ASP A 20 5.50 7.03 11.89
CA ASP A 20 6.64 6.41 12.58
C ASP A 20 8.00 6.71 11.94
N LEU A 21 8.04 7.41 10.81
CA LEU A 21 9.28 7.79 10.15
C LEU A 21 9.20 9.17 9.46
N VAL A 22 10.36 9.77 9.27
CA VAL A 22 10.52 10.96 8.41
C VAL A 22 10.91 10.49 7.01
N SER A 23 10.12 10.88 6.00
CA SER A 23 10.41 10.49 4.62
C SER A 23 11.75 11.03 4.14
N GLY A 24 12.54 10.16 3.51
CA GLY A 24 13.73 10.53 2.75
C GLY A 24 13.45 11.02 1.32
N ALA A 25 12.19 11.00 0.87
CA ALA A 25 11.82 11.34 -0.50
C ALA A 25 12.23 12.76 -0.92
N PRO A 26 12.05 13.81 -0.09
CA PRO A 26 12.49 15.16 -0.47
C PRO A 26 14.00 15.25 -0.74
N VAL A 27 14.81 14.61 0.12
CA VAL A 27 16.27 14.58 -0.03
C VAL A 27 16.68 13.81 -1.28
N LEU A 28 16.05 12.66 -1.52
CA LEU A 28 16.34 11.86 -2.72
C LEU A 28 15.91 12.60 -4.00
N ALA A 29 14.79 13.30 -3.97
CA ALA A 29 14.32 14.13 -5.09
C ALA A 29 15.29 15.27 -5.40
N GLU A 30 15.79 15.98 -4.39
CA GLU A 30 16.80 17.02 -4.56
C GLU A 30 18.10 16.46 -5.19
N MET A 31 18.54 15.27 -4.77
CA MET A 31 19.75 14.64 -5.27
C MET A 31 19.63 14.10 -6.70
N THR A 32 18.44 13.79 -7.16
CA THR A 32 18.22 13.02 -8.40
C THR A 32 17.41 13.76 -9.45
N GLY A 33 16.64 14.77 -9.04
CA GLY A 33 15.62 15.41 -9.88
C GLY A 33 14.36 14.56 -10.07
N ALA A 34 14.19 13.47 -9.29
CA ALA A 34 13.04 12.59 -9.37
C ALA A 34 11.76 13.29 -8.89
N LYS A 35 10.64 12.92 -9.49
CA LYS A 35 9.30 13.33 -9.02
C LYS A 35 8.89 12.49 -7.84
N VAL A 36 8.40 13.12 -6.78
CA VAL A 36 7.77 12.42 -5.66
C VAL A 36 6.27 12.36 -5.90
N LEU A 37 5.69 11.20 -5.68
CA LEU A 37 4.28 10.91 -5.86
C LEU A 37 3.69 10.41 -4.54
N HIS A 38 2.56 10.98 -4.13
CA HIS A 38 1.89 10.69 -2.88
C HIS A 38 0.38 10.65 -3.10
N GLY A 39 -0.35 9.81 -2.34
CA GLY A 39 -1.81 9.71 -2.45
C GLY A 39 -2.56 11.01 -2.12
N PRO A 40 -3.83 11.13 -2.54
CA PRO A 40 -4.68 12.27 -2.19
C PRO A 40 -5.14 12.19 -0.73
N ASN A 41 -5.76 13.25 -0.22
CA ASN A 41 -6.43 13.29 1.09
C ASN A 41 -5.50 13.11 2.31
N ALA A 42 -4.21 13.43 2.17
CA ALA A 42 -3.30 13.43 3.32
C ALA A 42 -3.78 14.41 4.41
N ASP A 43 -3.56 14.06 5.67
CA ASP A 43 -3.80 14.94 6.81
C ASP A 43 -2.76 16.09 6.82
N GLY A 44 -3.04 17.13 6.08
CA GLY A 44 -2.19 18.28 5.84
C GLY A 44 -1.47 18.22 4.47
N GLU A 45 -0.84 19.33 4.12
CA GLU A 45 -0.17 19.48 2.82
C GLU A 45 1.13 18.66 2.75
N VAL A 46 1.29 17.91 1.66
CA VAL A 46 2.53 17.23 1.29
C VAL A 46 3.23 18.03 0.20
N ALA A 47 3.82 19.16 0.60
CA ALA A 47 4.33 20.21 -0.29
C ALA A 47 5.45 19.74 -1.24
N TYR A 48 6.14 18.66 -0.94
CA TYR A 48 7.24 18.12 -1.75
C TYR A 48 6.80 17.09 -2.80
N ALA A 49 5.53 16.68 -2.81
CA ALA A 49 5.02 15.62 -3.68
C ALA A 49 3.95 16.12 -4.65
N GLN A 50 3.83 15.44 -5.77
CA GLN A 50 2.69 15.53 -6.67
C GLN A 50 1.65 14.51 -6.25
N THR A 51 0.38 14.86 -6.35
CA THR A 51 -0.71 13.94 -6.03
C THR A 51 -0.79 12.82 -7.08
N ALA A 52 -0.80 11.58 -6.60
CA ALA A 52 -1.09 10.39 -7.39
C ALA A 52 -2.53 9.96 -7.09
N CYS A 53 -3.36 9.92 -8.11
CA CYS A 53 -4.80 9.61 -8.00
C CYS A 53 -5.13 8.22 -8.52
N GLU A 54 -6.31 7.75 -8.17
CA GLU A 54 -6.88 6.50 -8.71
C GLU A 54 -6.77 6.43 -10.23
N GLY A 55 -6.16 5.36 -10.74
CA GLY A 55 -6.01 5.08 -12.16
C GLY A 55 -4.84 5.79 -12.85
N ASP A 56 -4.10 6.63 -12.14
CA ASP A 56 -2.84 7.17 -12.69
C ASP A 56 -1.89 6.03 -13.04
N ASN A 57 -1.15 6.23 -14.13
CA ASN A 57 -0.33 5.19 -14.71
C ASN A 57 1.06 5.71 -15.07
N TYR A 58 2.09 4.98 -14.64
CA TYR A 58 3.49 5.33 -14.86
C TYR A 58 4.21 4.17 -15.52
N ARG A 59 4.83 4.44 -16.69
CA ARG A 59 5.59 3.43 -17.41
C ARG A 59 7.09 3.52 -17.09
N ILE A 60 7.66 2.40 -16.66
CA ILE A 60 9.09 2.26 -16.36
C ILE A 60 9.64 1.06 -17.15
N GLY A 61 10.19 1.32 -18.32
CA GLY A 61 10.63 0.26 -19.23
C GLY A 61 9.44 -0.58 -19.71
N GLN A 62 9.46 -1.88 -19.41
CA GLN A 62 8.38 -2.83 -19.70
C GLN A 62 7.36 -2.96 -18.55
N LEU A 63 7.59 -2.27 -17.44
CA LEU A 63 6.64 -2.26 -16.33
C LEU A 63 5.71 -1.06 -16.43
N GLU A 64 4.48 -1.28 -16.04
CA GLU A 64 3.45 -0.29 -15.83
C GLU A 64 3.06 -0.29 -14.34
N ILE A 65 3.11 0.88 -13.73
CA ILE A 65 2.72 1.09 -12.33
C ILE A 65 1.36 1.79 -12.32
N ARG A 66 0.33 1.15 -11.79
CA ARG A 66 -1.01 1.74 -11.60
C ARG A 66 -1.23 2.13 -10.17
N VAL A 67 -1.73 3.34 -9.97
CA VAL A 67 -2.12 3.85 -8.67
C VAL A 67 -3.54 3.38 -8.37
N MET A 68 -3.74 2.87 -7.15
CA MET A 68 -5.07 2.52 -6.64
C MET A 68 -5.22 3.15 -5.27
N GLU A 69 -6.23 3.99 -5.09
CA GLU A 69 -6.56 4.54 -3.78
C GLU A 69 -7.10 3.43 -2.88
N THR A 70 -6.50 3.27 -1.72
CA THR A 70 -6.80 2.21 -0.75
C THR A 70 -6.87 2.77 0.66
N PRO A 71 -7.78 3.73 0.91
CA PRO A 71 -7.94 4.34 2.22
C PRO A 71 -8.36 3.31 3.28
N GLY A 72 -8.04 3.61 4.54
CA GLY A 72 -8.45 2.81 5.70
C GLY A 72 -7.39 2.81 6.79
N HIS A 73 -6.15 2.42 6.52
CA HIS A 73 -5.04 2.65 7.44
C HIS A 73 -4.86 4.17 7.65
N THR A 74 -4.71 4.90 6.56
CA THR A 74 -4.85 6.37 6.49
C THR A 74 -5.79 6.75 5.34
N PHE A 75 -6.27 8.00 5.30
CA PHE A 75 -7.14 8.47 4.21
C PHE A 75 -6.40 8.68 2.88
N ASP A 76 -5.11 8.99 2.94
CA ASP A 76 -4.24 9.23 1.80
C ASP A 76 -3.58 7.96 1.23
N HIS A 77 -3.88 6.80 1.83
CA HIS A 77 -3.22 5.56 1.46
C HIS A 77 -3.52 5.15 0.01
N VAL A 78 -2.46 4.82 -0.72
CA VAL A 78 -2.51 4.24 -2.06
C VAL A 78 -1.63 3.00 -2.15
N VAL A 79 -1.96 2.10 -3.03
CA VAL A 79 -1.08 1.00 -3.45
C VAL A 79 -0.62 1.21 -4.88
N TYR A 80 0.53 0.65 -5.21
CA TYR A 80 1.11 0.71 -6.54
C TYR A 80 1.16 -0.69 -7.13
N ALA A 81 0.24 -0.99 -8.05
CA ALA A 81 0.16 -2.28 -8.71
C ALA A 81 1.09 -2.32 -9.94
N LEU A 82 1.88 -3.38 -10.04
CA LEU A 82 2.84 -3.61 -11.11
C LEU A 82 2.26 -4.53 -12.17
N PHE A 83 2.33 -4.10 -13.41
CA PHE A 83 1.92 -4.90 -14.57
C PHE A 83 3.09 -5.02 -15.53
N ASP A 84 3.22 -6.18 -16.15
CA ASP A 84 4.07 -6.37 -17.30
C ASP A 84 3.33 -5.85 -18.54
N SER A 85 3.96 -4.99 -19.33
CA SER A 85 3.33 -4.41 -20.53
C SER A 85 3.05 -5.44 -21.63
N GLU A 86 3.71 -6.61 -21.61
CA GLU A 86 3.44 -7.73 -22.52
C GLU A 86 2.24 -8.57 -22.03
N TYR A 87 1.94 -8.55 -20.71
CA TYR A 87 0.87 -9.32 -20.07
C TYR A 87 0.03 -8.44 -19.14
N PRO A 88 -0.66 -7.41 -19.65
CA PRO A 88 -1.24 -6.34 -18.83
C PRO A 88 -2.54 -6.72 -18.10
N GLU A 89 -3.04 -7.94 -18.27
CA GLU A 89 -4.34 -8.37 -17.72
C GLU A 89 -4.29 -8.65 -16.21
N LYS A 90 -3.11 -9.01 -15.70
CA LYS A 90 -2.94 -9.37 -14.28
C LYS A 90 -1.69 -8.70 -13.71
N ALA A 91 -1.80 -8.21 -12.49
CA ALA A 91 -0.66 -7.66 -11.79
C ALA A 91 0.39 -8.74 -11.51
N VAL A 92 1.67 -8.40 -11.66
CA VAL A 92 2.80 -9.28 -11.27
C VAL A 92 3.22 -9.02 -9.82
N GLY A 93 2.87 -7.86 -9.27
CA GLY A 93 3.13 -7.49 -7.89
C GLY A 93 2.38 -6.24 -7.49
N VAL A 94 2.40 -5.93 -6.20
CA VAL A 94 1.78 -4.73 -5.65
C VAL A 94 2.51 -4.27 -4.40
N PHE A 95 2.88 -2.99 -4.35
CA PHE A 95 3.34 -2.34 -3.13
C PHE A 95 2.13 -1.98 -2.29
N THR A 96 1.89 -2.77 -1.24
CA THR A 96 0.66 -2.74 -0.46
C THR A 96 0.69 -1.71 0.68
N GLY A 97 1.84 -1.08 0.93
CA GLY A 97 1.97 -0.16 2.06
C GLY A 97 1.54 -0.82 3.36
N ASP A 98 0.69 -0.12 4.09
CA ASP A 98 0.10 -0.56 5.36
C ASP A 98 -1.36 -1.00 5.23
N ALA A 99 -1.85 -1.28 4.02
CA ALA A 99 -3.16 -1.90 3.85
C ALA A 99 -3.12 -3.42 4.06
N LEU A 100 -2.13 -4.11 3.46
CA LEU A 100 -2.01 -5.56 3.51
C LEU A 100 -0.57 -5.96 3.80
N PHE A 101 -0.38 -6.75 4.86
CA PHE A 101 0.89 -7.35 5.27
C PHE A 101 0.92 -8.86 4.99
N VAL A 102 2.08 -9.46 5.19
CA VAL A 102 2.20 -10.92 5.22
C VAL A 102 1.61 -11.44 6.52
N GLY A 103 0.44 -12.06 6.44
CA GLY A 103 -0.28 -12.65 7.58
C GLY A 103 -1.18 -11.70 8.36
N ASP A 104 -1.20 -10.40 8.03
CA ASP A 104 -2.01 -9.41 8.76
C ASP A 104 -2.55 -8.32 7.82
N VAL A 105 -3.39 -7.44 8.34
CA VAL A 105 -3.92 -6.25 7.67
C VAL A 105 -3.69 -5.01 8.52
N GLY A 106 -3.67 -3.85 7.89
CA GLY A 106 -3.36 -2.57 8.53
C GLY A 106 -4.23 -2.26 9.76
N ARG A 107 -3.66 -1.54 10.71
CA ARG A 107 -4.39 -0.97 11.86
C ARG A 107 -5.25 0.21 11.40
N THR A 108 -6.32 0.50 12.17
CA THR A 108 -7.33 1.53 11.84
C THR A 108 -7.63 2.46 13.01
N ASP A 109 -6.72 2.59 13.97
CA ASP A 109 -6.94 3.31 15.23
C ASP A 109 -6.46 4.77 15.24
N PHE A 110 -5.87 5.24 14.14
CA PHE A 110 -5.41 6.64 14.01
C PHE A 110 -6.55 7.68 14.07
N TYR A 111 -7.78 7.25 13.78
CA TYR A 111 -8.97 8.12 13.74
C TYR A 111 -10.01 7.65 14.76
N PRO A 112 -9.82 7.94 16.07
CA PRO A 112 -10.66 7.38 17.15
C PRO A 112 -12.14 7.69 16.99
N ASP A 113 -12.50 8.87 16.45
CA ASP A 113 -13.88 9.29 16.21
C ASP A 113 -14.49 8.69 14.92
N ARG A 114 -13.68 8.06 14.07
CA ARG A 114 -14.07 7.51 12.77
C ARG A 114 -13.68 6.04 12.59
N LYS A 115 -13.48 5.31 13.69
CA LYS A 115 -12.98 3.91 13.66
C LYS A 115 -13.77 3.00 12.73
N ARG A 116 -15.09 3.04 12.80
CA ARG A 116 -15.93 2.19 11.94
C ARG A 116 -15.85 2.56 10.47
N GLU A 117 -15.73 3.84 10.18
CA GLU A 117 -15.58 4.34 8.81
C GLU A 117 -14.26 3.85 8.20
N VAL A 118 -13.12 4.10 8.86
CA VAL A 118 -11.81 3.71 8.33
C VAL A 118 -11.64 2.20 8.25
N ALA A 119 -12.23 1.43 9.18
CA ALA A 119 -12.28 -0.03 9.09
C ALA A 119 -13.07 -0.51 7.87
N GLY A 120 -14.20 0.14 7.57
CA GLY A 120 -14.98 -0.15 6.35
C GLY A 120 -14.23 0.21 5.07
N LEU A 121 -13.51 1.34 5.05
CA LEU A 121 -12.66 1.72 3.93
C LEU A 121 -11.53 0.71 3.73
N LEU A 122 -10.88 0.25 4.81
CA LEU A 122 -9.86 -0.79 4.72
C LEU A 122 -10.42 -2.09 4.14
N TYR A 123 -11.61 -2.52 4.57
CA TYR A 123 -12.26 -3.70 3.99
C TYR A 123 -12.41 -3.57 2.48
N ASP A 124 -12.97 -2.46 2.02
CA ASP A 124 -13.22 -2.20 0.60
C ASP A 124 -11.88 -2.16 -0.18
N SER A 125 -10.85 -1.53 0.39
CA SER A 125 -9.49 -1.46 -0.15
C SER A 125 -8.83 -2.84 -0.27
N LEU A 126 -8.97 -3.70 0.73
CA LEU A 126 -8.44 -5.07 0.70
C LEU A 126 -9.09 -5.91 -0.40
N ARG A 127 -10.41 -5.76 -0.63
CA ARG A 127 -11.09 -6.45 -1.75
C ARG A 127 -10.55 -5.98 -3.09
N LYS A 128 -10.33 -4.68 -3.24
CA LYS A 128 -9.74 -4.08 -4.43
C LYS A 128 -8.32 -4.62 -4.70
N ILE A 129 -7.49 -4.79 -3.65
CA ILE A 129 -6.18 -5.42 -3.76
C ILE A 129 -6.30 -6.89 -4.19
N CYS A 130 -7.27 -7.62 -3.63
CA CYS A 130 -7.50 -9.03 -3.99
C CYS A 130 -7.88 -9.23 -5.47
N ASP A 131 -8.53 -8.25 -6.10
CA ASP A 131 -8.92 -8.29 -7.51
C ASP A 131 -7.72 -8.20 -8.49
N LEU A 132 -6.53 -7.83 -8.01
CA LEU A 132 -5.29 -7.82 -8.80
C LEU A 132 -4.87 -9.21 -9.29
N GLY A 133 -5.35 -10.25 -8.63
CA GLY A 133 -5.09 -11.65 -8.99
C GLY A 133 -4.12 -12.36 -8.03
N ASP A 134 -4.35 -13.65 -7.87
CA ASP A 134 -3.68 -14.51 -6.89
C ASP A 134 -2.16 -14.58 -7.05
N GLN A 135 -1.66 -14.40 -8.26
CA GLN A 135 -0.24 -14.47 -8.61
C GLN A 135 0.54 -13.22 -8.18
N ALA A 136 -0.13 -12.09 -7.89
CA ALA A 136 0.54 -10.84 -7.56
C ALA A 136 1.34 -10.99 -6.25
N ILE A 137 2.64 -10.71 -6.31
CA ILE A 137 3.50 -10.67 -5.12
C ILE A 137 3.19 -9.39 -4.35
N ILE A 138 3.00 -9.50 -3.04
CA ILE A 138 2.82 -8.33 -2.19
C ILE A 138 4.16 -7.81 -1.66
N TYR A 139 4.32 -6.49 -1.65
CA TYR A 139 5.46 -5.76 -1.09
C TYR A 139 4.94 -4.79 -0.04
N PRO A 140 4.76 -5.22 1.22
CA PRO A 140 4.28 -4.37 2.30
C PRO A 140 5.37 -3.40 2.79
N ALA A 141 4.96 -2.34 3.48
CA ALA A 141 5.90 -1.38 4.05
C ALA A 141 6.62 -1.93 5.29
N HIS A 142 6.02 -2.87 6.00
CA HIS A 142 6.56 -3.45 7.23
C HIS A 142 6.57 -4.97 7.19
N GLY A 143 7.43 -5.57 8.05
CA GLY A 143 7.49 -6.99 8.33
C GLY A 143 7.29 -7.29 9.81
N ALA A 144 7.50 -8.54 10.20
CA ALA A 144 7.34 -9.01 11.58
C ALA A 144 8.08 -8.13 12.59
N GLY A 145 7.42 -7.82 13.70
CA GLY A 145 7.96 -6.96 14.77
C GLY A 145 7.66 -5.46 14.61
N SER A 146 6.97 -5.04 13.55
CA SER A 146 6.49 -3.66 13.42
C SER A 146 5.30 -3.40 14.35
N VAL A 147 5.18 -2.14 14.77
CA VAL A 147 4.02 -1.65 15.54
C VAL A 147 2.76 -1.44 14.68
N CYS A 148 2.88 -1.52 13.36
CA CYS A 148 1.78 -1.29 12.42
C CYS A 148 0.88 -2.53 12.21
N GLY A 149 1.27 -3.70 12.75
CA GLY A 149 0.48 -4.93 12.75
C GLY A 149 0.93 -5.87 13.84
N SER A 150 0.00 -6.54 14.49
CA SER A 150 0.25 -7.44 15.64
C SER A 150 0.43 -8.90 15.25
N GLY A 151 -0.04 -9.29 14.06
CA GLY A 151 -0.09 -10.67 13.56
C GLY A 151 0.79 -10.96 12.35
N MET A 152 1.72 -10.07 12.00
CA MET A 152 2.58 -10.25 10.83
C MET A 152 3.43 -11.52 10.94
N ALA A 153 3.43 -12.31 9.87
CA ALA A 153 4.25 -13.52 9.79
C ALA A 153 5.74 -13.19 9.59
N GLU A 154 6.61 -14.10 10.04
CA GLU A 154 8.07 -13.99 9.85
C GLU A 154 8.52 -14.17 8.37
N ARG A 155 7.62 -14.63 7.49
CA ARG A 155 7.94 -14.77 6.07
C ARG A 155 8.21 -13.42 5.42
N GLU A 156 9.25 -13.36 4.58
CA GLU A 156 9.67 -12.12 3.93
C GLU A 156 8.81 -11.73 2.72
N PHE A 157 8.07 -12.69 2.13
CA PHE A 157 7.20 -12.43 0.98
C PHE A 157 5.95 -13.31 0.97
N SER A 158 4.95 -12.86 0.24
CA SER A 158 3.71 -13.58 0.03
C SER A 158 3.07 -13.15 -1.29
N THR A 159 1.95 -13.76 -1.64
CA THR A 159 1.14 -13.36 -2.79
C THR A 159 -0.28 -13.02 -2.35
N VAL A 160 -1.00 -12.26 -3.16
CA VAL A 160 -2.41 -11.96 -2.94
C VAL A 160 -3.23 -13.24 -2.71
N GLY A 161 -2.98 -14.28 -3.52
CA GLY A 161 -3.69 -15.56 -3.39
C GLY A 161 -3.39 -16.28 -2.08
N HIS A 162 -2.13 -16.28 -1.64
CA HIS A 162 -1.77 -16.87 -0.34
C HIS A 162 -2.45 -16.12 0.81
N GLU A 163 -2.39 -14.79 0.80
CA GLU A 163 -3.03 -13.97 1.85
C GLU A 163 -4.56 -14.14 1.83
N ARG A 164 -5.19 -14.16 0.66
CA ARG A 164 -6.62 -14.39 0.54
C ARG A 164 -7.07 -15.72 1.18
N CYS A 165 -6.23 -16.74 1.13
CA CYS A 165 -6.52 -18.07 1.71
C CYS A 165 -6.17 -18.19 3.19
N ASN A 166 -5.22 -17.42 3.71
CA ASN A 166 -4.62 -17.69 5.03
C ASN A 166 -4.60 -16.47 5.97
N ASN A 167 -4.75 -15.25 5.45
CA ASN A 167 -4.72 -14.04 6.27
C ASN A 167 -6.04 -13.89 7.05
N PRO A 168 -6.00 -13.82 8.40
CA PRO A 168 -7.22 -13.76 9.22
C PRO A 168 -8.16 -12.60 8.84
N GLY A 169 -7.61 -11.42 8.57
CA GLY A 169 -8.41 -10.26 8.15
C GLY A 169 -9.11 -10.48 6.81
N LEU A 170 -8.46 -11.17 5.85
CA LEU A 170 -9.06 -11.44 4.54
C LEU A 170 -10.07 -12.59 4.57
N GLN A 171 -10.05 -13.45 5.61
CA GLN A 171 -11.02 -14.54 5.78
C GLN A 171 -12.39 -14.01 6.23
N ILE A 172 -12.49 -12.82 6.79
CA ILE A 172 -13.75 -12.21 7.19
C ILE A 172 -14.43 -11.65 5.94
N GLN A 173 -15.43 -12.36 5.42
CA GLN A 173 -16.11 -12.02 4.16
C GLN A 173 -17.22 -10.98 4.33
N ASP A 174 -17.83 -10.92 5.52
CA ASP A 174 -18.86 -9.93 5.83
C ASP A 174 -18.22 -8.61 6.26
N ARG A 175 -18.66 -7.52 5.63
CA ARG A 175 -18.09 -6.19 5.85
C ARG A 175 -18.30 -5.68 7.28
N GLU A 176 -19.50 -5.89 7.84
CA GLU A 176 -19.78 -5.43 9.20
C GLU A 176 -19.03 -6.27 10.24
N ALA A 177 -18.91 -7.58 10.02
CA ALA A 177 -18.08 -8.45 10.86
C ALA A 177 -16.60 -8.03 10.83
N PHE A 178 -16.07 -7.61 9.68
CA PHE A 178 -14.71 -7.08 9.57
C PHE A 178 -14.56 -5.76 10.33
N ILE A 179 -15.55 -4.86 10.22
CA ILE A 179 -15.54 -3.58 10.94
C ILE A 179 -15.53 -3.85 12.45
N ASP A 180 -16.39 -4.74 12.94
CA ASP A 180 -16.44 -5.10 14.35
C ASP A 180 -15.14 -5.75 14.85
N TYR A 181 -14.52 -6.60 14.02
CA TYR A 181 -13.20 -7.18 14.27
C TYR A 181 -12.14 -6.08 14.44
N LYS A 182 -12.01 -5.15 13.48
CA LYS A 182 -11.01 -4.07 13.54
C LYS A 182 -11.24 -3.09 14.68
N VAL A 183 -12.49 -2.76 14.98
CA VAL A 183 -12.82 -1.89 16.11
C VAL A 183 -12.51 -2.57 17.45
N GLY A 184 -12.65 -3.90 17.53
CA GLY A 184 -12.36 -4.69 18.74
C GLY A 184 -10.88 -4.91 19.01
N GLU A 185 -10.01 -4.75 18.00
CA GLU A 185 -8.55 -4.83 18.18
C GLU A 185 -7.94 -3.58 18.84
N ASN A 186 -8.70 -2.47 18.92
CA ASN A 186 -8.21 -1.12 19.31
C ASN A 186 -8.75 -0.69 20.68
#